data_0413151f5ec78f9ca2fd19b99d209966
#
_entry.id   0413151f5ec78f9ca2fd19b99d209966
#
_cell.length_a   1.000
_cell.length_b   1.000
_cell.length_c   1.000
_cell.angle_alpha   90.00
_cell.angle_beta   90.00
_cell.angle_gamma   90.00
#
_symmetry.space_group_name_H-M   'P 1'
#
loop_
_entity.id
_entity.type
_entity.pdbx_description
1 polymer ?
#
loop_
_entity_poly.entity_id
_entity_poly.type
_entity_poly.pdbx_seq_one_letter_code
_entity_poly.pdbx_strand_id
1 'polypeptide(L)'
;RSTLFPYTTLFRSLAEFTPSPAEVRRFFCRAWAKRRAGQPMQPIETLAADWIAEHPEYHADFADEASAIARAYPELDGQANPFLHLAMHLSISEQCSIDQPRGIRHAVEQLASRQGDLHRAHHEVMAFLGQMLADAQSSGRPFDGNAYLDAIQRRATRD
;
A
#
# COMPACT_ATOMS: atom_id res chain seq x y z
N ARG A 1 -1.85 -23.80 1.68
CA ARG A 1 -2.52 -22.52 2.03
C ARG A 1 -1.51 -21.41 1.95
N SER A 2 -1.22 -21.00 0.78
CA SER A 2 -0.36 -19.84 0.59
C SER A 2 -1.24 -18.63 0.48
N THR A 3 -1.25 -17.84 1.51
CA THR A 3 -1.80 -16.50 1.45
C THR A 3 -0.63 -15.55 1.23
N LEU A 4 -0.51 -15.01 0.03
CA LEU A 4 0.51 -14.02 -0.31
C LEU A 4 0.42 -12.81 0.62
N PHE A 5 -0.79 -12.41 0.99
CA PHE A 5 -1.06 -11.31 1.91
C PHE A 5 -2.23 -11.66 2.82
N PRO A 6 -1.99 -12.51 3.82
CA PRO A 6 -3.08 -12.92 4.72
C PRO A 6 -3.58 -11.78 5.61
N TYR A 7 -2.90 -10.66 5.59
CA TYR A 7 -3.06 -9.61 6.58
C TYR A 7 -3.71 -8.34 6.03
N THR A 8 -3.90 -8.19 4.73
CA THR A 8 -4.53 -7.00 4.18
C THR A 8 -5.67 -7.38 3.23
N THR A 9 -6.84 -6.76 3.44
CA THR A 9 -8.02 -7.06 2.63
C THR A 9 -7.85 -6.64 1.19
N LEU A 10 -7.36 -5.42 0.95
CA LEU A 10 -7.17 -4.90 -0.39
C LEU A 10 -6.07 -5.66 -1.13
N PHE A 11 -4.95 -5.88 -0.47
CA PHE A 11 -3.82 -6.54 -1.09
C PHE A 11 -4.06 -8.03 -1.32
N ARG A 12 -4.77 -8.66 -0.40
CA ARG A 12 -5.26 -10.03 -0.56
C ARG A 12 -6.17 -10.13 -1.78
N SER A 13 -7.07 -9.19 -1.96
CA SER A 13 -7.92 -9.12 -3.15
C SER A 13 -7.09 -8.97 -4.42
N LEU A 14 -6.06 -8.12 -4.41
CA LEU A 14 -5.13 -7.94 -5.54
C LEU A 14 -4.38 -9.23 -5.88
N ALA A 15 -3.98 -10.01 -4.86
CA ALA A 15 -3.17 -11.21 -5.04
C ALA A 15 -3.99 -12.48 -5.34
N GLU A 16 -5.13 -12.65 -4.66
CA GLU A 16 -5.93 -13.88 -4.74
C GLU A 16 -7.10 -13.78 -5.72
N PHE A 17 -7.74 -12.64 -5.80
CA PHE A 17 -8.94 -12.44 -6.62
C PHE A 17 -8.66 -11.64 -7.87
N THR A 18 -7.44 -11.16 -8.02
CA THR A 18 -7.01 -10.35 -9.17
C THR A 18 -8.07 -9.29 -9.52
N PRO A 19 -8.39 -8.37 -8.59
CA PRO A 19 -9.32 -7.31 -8.93
C PRO A 19 -8.76 -6.57 -10.13
N SER A 20 -9.61 -6.19 -11.05
CA SER A 20 -9.17 -5.44 -12.21
C SER A 20 -8.53 -4.12 -11.76
N PRO A 21 -7.57 -3.58 -12.51
CA PRO A 21 -7.04 -2.24 -12.23
C PRO A 21 -8.15 -1.20 -12.13
N ALA A 22 -9.24 -1.37 -12.88
CA ALA A 22 -10.40 -0.51 -12.80
C ALA A 22 -11.08 -0.53 -11.42
N GLU A 23 -11.20 -1.70 -10.80
CA GLU A 23 -11.81 -1.81 -9.46
C GLU A 23 -10.96 -1.12 -8.39
N VAL A 24 -9.65 -1.26 -8.45
CA VAL A 24 -8.73 -0.59 -7.54
C VAL A 24 -8.81 0.93 -7.70
N ARG A 25 -8.78 1.40 -8.93
CA ARG A 25 -8.87 2.83 -9.24
C ARG A 25 -10.21 3.41 -8.79
N ARG A 26 -11.29 2.70 -9.02
CA ARG A 26 -12.63 3.08 -8.56
C ARG A 26 -12.70 3.20 -7.06
N PHE A 27 -12.12 2.25 -6.33
CA PHE A 27 -12.07 2.29 -4.87
C PHE A 27 -11.41 3.58 -4.36
N PHE A 28 -10.22 3.91 -4.85
CA PHE A 28 -9.50 5.12 -4.42
C PHE A 28 -10.23 6.41 -4.81
N CYS A 29 -10.73 6.50 -6.03
CA CYS A 29 -11.48 7.67 -6.49
C CYS A 29 -12.74 7.90 -5.65
N ARG A 30 -13.45 6.83 -5.30
CA ARG A 30 -14.66 6.92 -4.47
C ARG A 30 -14.34 7.29 -3.02
N ALA A 31 -13.28 6.74 -2.45
CA ALA A 31 -12.83 7.12 -1.11
C ALA A 31 -12.49 8.62 -1.06
N TRP A 32 -11.78 9.10 -2.06
CA TRP A 32 -11.43 10.53 -2.15
C TRP A 32 -12.65 11.43 -2.35
N ALA A 33 -13.58 11.01 -3.21
CA ALA A 33 -14.83 11.73 -3.42
C ALA A 33 -15.68 11.82 -2.13
N LYS A 34 -15.77 10.74 -1.37
CA LYS A 34 -16.47 10.72 -0.07
C LYS A 34 -15.82 11.69 0.92
N ARG A 35 -14.49 11.69 1.02
CA ARG A 35 -13.75 12.61 1.87
C ARG A 35 -14.08 14.06 1.52
N ARG A 36 -14.01 14.40 0.26
CA ARG A 36 -14.26 15.76 -0.24
C ARG A 36 -15.70 16.20 -0.01
N ALA A 37 -16.65 15.28 -0.08
CA ALA A 37 -18.06 15.54 0.12
C ALA A 37 -18.51 15.45 1.59
N GLY A 38 -17.61 15.09 2.51
CA GLY A 38 -17.94 14.90 3.92
C GLY A 38 -18.88 13.73 4.18
N GLN A 39 -18.89 12.72 3.30
CA GLN A 39 -19.74 11.55 3.43
C GLN A 39 -19.14 10.51 4.40
N PRO A 40 -19.99 9.66 5.03
CA PRO A 40 -19.49 8.56 5.86
C PRO A 40 -18.60 7.62 5.05
N MET A 41 -17.51 7.17 5.69
CA MET A 41 -16.52 6.29 5.07
C MET A 41 -16.29 5.05 5.93
N GLN A 42 -16.04 3.92 5.27
CA GLN A 42 -15.53 2.72 5.93
C GLN A 42 -14.10 2.97 6.42
N PRO A 43 -13.62 2.22 7.45
CA PRO A 43 -12.25 2.40 7.95
C PRO A 43 -11.16 2.33 6.87
N ILE A 44 -11.28 1.40 5.92
CA ILE A 44 -10.32 1.27 4.82
C ILE A 44 -10.39 2.45 3.86
N GLU A 45 -11.56 3.01 3.63
CA GLU A 45 -11.74 4.21 2.81
C GLU A 45 -11.11 5.44 3.50
N THR A 46 -11.22 5.53 4.81
CA THR A 46 -10.57 6.58 5.60
C THR A 46 -9.06 6.51 5.47
N LEU A 47 -8.47 5.32 5.64
CA LEU A 47 -7.03 5.12 5.44
C LEU A 47 -6.59 5.51 4.03
N ALA A 48 -7.33 5.06 3.02
CA ALA A 48 -7.04 5.40 1.62
C ALA A 48 -7.07 6.92 1.39
N ALA A 49 -8.10 7.59 1.89
CA ALA A 49 -8.23 9.05 1.76
C ALA A 49 -7.14 9.81 2.51
N ASP A 50 -6.72 9.32 3.68
CA ASP A 50 -5.61 9.91 4.43
C ASP A 50 -4.31 9.86 3.61
N TRP A 51 -4.01 8.73 2.98
CA TRP A 51 -2.83 8.62 2.12
C TRP A 51 -2.93 9.46 0.85
N ILE A 52 -4.11 9.58 0.26
CA ILE A 52 -4.32 10.50 -0.87
C ILE A 52 -4.05 11.95 -0.44
N ALA A 53 -4.50 12.34 0.76
CA ALA A 53 -4.26 13.68 1.29
C ALA A 53 -2.77 13.99 1.46
N GLU A 54 -1.95 12.98 1.79
CA GLU A 54 -0.48 13.09 1.90
C GLU A 54 0.24 13.19 0.55
N HIS A 55 -0.49 13.04 -0.56
CA HIS A 55 0.06 13.05 -1.92
C HIS A 55 -0.68 14.08 -2.79
N PRO A 56 -0.53 15.39 -2.51
CA PRO A 56 -1.22 16.42 -3.30
C PRO A 56 -0.86 16.38 -4.79
N GLU A 57 0.31 15.86 -5.13
CA GLU A 57 0.77 15.65 -6.51
C GLU A 57 -0.12 14.67 -7.29
N TYR A 58 -0.87 13.82 -6.60
CA TYR A 58 -1.76 12.83 -7.22
C TYR A 58 -3.24 13.24 -7.21
N HIS A 59 -3.60 14.36 -6.60
CA HIS A 59 -5.02 14.73 -6.43
C HIS A 59 -5.77 14.79 -7.75
N ALA A 60 -5.14 15.24 -8.82
CA ALA A 60 -5.75 15.29 -10.14
C ALA A 60 -6.09 13.88 -10.68
N ASP A 61 -5.27 12.88 -10.36
CA ASP A 61 -5.49 11.48 -10.79
C ASP A 61 -6.72 10.86 -10.11
N PHE A 62 -7.09 11.33 -8.93
CA PHE A 62 -8.22 10.80 -8.16
C PHE A 62 -9.50 11.62 -8.30
N ALA A 63 -9.47 12.73 -9.03
CA ALA A 63 -10.58 13.67 -9.10
C ALA A 63 -11.74 13.18 -9.99
N ASP A 64 -11.45 12.35 -10.99
CA ASP A 64 -12.44 11.85 -11.96
C ASP A 64 -12.26 10.34 -12.15
N GLU A 65 -13.24 9.57 -11.69
CA GLU A 65 -13.23 8.10 -11.76
C GLU A 65 -13.15 7.60 -13.22
N ALA A 66 -13.93 8.18 -14.13
CA ALA A 66 -13.93 7.74 -15.53
C ALA A 66 -12.57 7.95 -16.20
N SER A 67 -11.96 9.10 -15.99
CA SER A 67 -10.61 9.41 -16.50
C SER A 67 -9.55 8.50 -15.87
N ALA A 68 -9.65 8.23 -14.57
CA ALA A 68 -8.73 7.35 -13.86
C ALA A 68 -8.77 5.92 -14.39
N ILE A 69 -9.96 5.41 -14.70
CA ILE A 69 -10.14 4.06 -15.25
C ILE A 69 -9.61 3.97 -16.69
N ALA A 70 -9.86 5.01 -17.51
CA ALA A 70 -9.47 5.03 -18.92
C ALA A 70 -7.98 5.28 -19.14
N ARG A 71 -7.29 5.92 -18.18
CA ARG A 71 -5.90 6.35 -18.36
C ARG A 71 -4.92 5.17 -18.32
N ALA A 72 -3.96 5.17 -19.24
CA ALA A 72 -2.86 4.22 -19.21
C ALA A 72 -1.78 4.69 -18.22
N TYR A 73 -1.38 3.82 -17.30
CA TYR A 73 -0.24 4.04 -16.42
C TYR A 73 0.79 2.93 -16.65
N PRO A 74 2.09 3.22 -16.57
CA PRO A 74 3.12 2.19 -16.65
C PRO A 74 2.93 1.14 -15.55
N GLU A 75 2.96 -0.13 -15.91
CA GLU A 75 2.68 -1.22 -14.95
C GLU A 75 3.82 -1.49 -13.96
N LEU A 76 5.05 -1.10 -14.32
CA LEU A 76 6.27 -1.52 -13.63
C LEU A 76 6.93 -0.45 -12.76
N ASP A 77 6.45 0.77 -12.80
CA ASP A 77 7.03 1.85 -12.01
C ASP A 77 6.01 2.38 -11.01
N GLY A 78 6.15 2.00 -9.74
CA GLY A 78 5.28 2.42 -8.67
C GLY A 78 5.22 3.94 -8.48
N GLN A 79 6.24 4.67 -8.94
CA GLN A 79 6.25 6.13 -8.89
C GLN A 79 5.42 6.75 -10.02
N ALA A 80 5.36 6.06 -11.16
CA ALA A 80 4.59 6.51 -12.33
C ALA A 80 3.11 6.11 -12.25
N ASN A 81 2.73 5.21 -11.35
CA ASN A 81 1.36 4.75 -11.15
C ASN A 81 0.87 5.13 -9.74
N PRO A 82 0.12 6.24 -9.59
CA PRO A 82 -0.35 6.69 -8.29
C PRO A 82 -1.24 5.67 -7.57
N PHE A 83 -2.00 4.87 -8.30
CA PHE A 83 -2.89 3.85 -7.71
C PHE A 83 -2.10 2.71 -7.09
N LEU A 84 -1.04 2.26 -7.75
CA LEU A 84 -0.13 1.25 -7.20
C LEU A 84 0.60 1.80 -5.97
N HIS A 85 1.10 3.01 -6.05
CA HIS A 85 1.79 3.67 -4.94
C HIS A 85 0.90 3.77 -3.70
N LEU A 86 -0.32 4.26 -3.88
CA LEU A 86 -1.29 4.37 -2.78
C LEU A 86 -1.75 3.00 -2.25
N ALA A 87 -1.89 2.01 -3.11
CA ALA A 87 -2.21 0.64 -2.71
C ALA A 87 -1.11 0.05 -1.80
N MET A 88 0.15 0.36 -2.06
CA MET A 88 1.25 -0.07 -1.20
C MET A 88 1.23 0.64 0.16
N HIS A 89 0.98 1.93 0.21
CA HIS A 89 0.77 2.65 1.47
C HIS A 89 -0.35 2.01 2.28
N LEU A 90 -1.47 1.74 1.64
CA LEU A 90 -2.65 1.16 2.29
C LEU A 90 -2.34 -0.24 2.84
N SER A 91 -1.63 -1.07 2.07
CA SER A 91 -1.20 -2.39 2.50
C SER A 91 -0.34 -2.33 3.76
N ILE A 92 0.64 -1.44 3.80
CA ILE A 92 1.52 -1.28 4.96
C ILE A 92 0.71 -0.80 6.18
N SER A 93 -0.19 0.15 5.98
CA SER A 93 -1.07 0.62 7.06
C SER A 93 -1.95 -0.49 7.63
N GLU A 94 -2.52 -1.34 6.78
CA GLU A 94 -3.30 -2.50 7.22
C GLU A 94 -2.43 -3.53 7.95
N GLN A 95 -1.24 -3.83 7.42
CA GLN A 95 -0.28 -4.73 8.06
C GLN A 95 0.05 -4.24 9.49
N CYS A 96 0.34 -2.97 9.64
CA CYS A 96 0.61 -2.37 10.94
C CYS A 96 -0.63 -2.39 11.85
N SER A 97 -1.82 -2.16 11.32
CA SER A 97 -3.08 -2.16 12.06
C SER A 97 -3.34 -3.50 12.74
N ILE A 98 -3.12 -4.60 12.03
CA ILE A 98 -3.34 -5.96 12.55
C ILE A 98 -2.07 -6.64 13.04
N ASP A 99 -0.95 -5.96 12.97
CA ASP A 99 0.39 -6.47 13.33
C ASP A 99 0.72 -7.80 12.64
N GLN A 100 0.57 -7.83 11.31
CA GLN A 100 0.91 -8.99 10.50
C GLN A 100 1.79 -8.59 9.32
N PRO A 101 2.99 -9.18 9.18
CA PRO A 101 3.60 -10.19 10.07
C PRO A 101 3.85 -9.64 11.48
N ARG A 102 3.77 -10.51 12.47
CA ARG A 102 3.90 -10.11 13.88
C ARG A 102 5.21 -9.38 14.14
N GLY A 103 5.13 -8.17 14.67
CA GLY A 103 6.27 -7.29 14.93
C GLY A 103 6.42 -6.16 13.91
N ILE A 104 5.66 -6.18 12.81
CA ILE A 104 5.77 -5.13 11.78
C ILE A 104 5.38 -3.75 12.29
N ARG A 105 4.36 -3.67 13.13
CA ARG A 105 3.92 -2.38 13.71
C ARG A 105 5.09 -1.71 14.43
N HIS A 106 5.73 -2.43 15.33
CA HIS A 106 6.87 -1.91 16.09
C HIS A 106 8.04 -1.52 15.20
N ALA A 107 8.36 -2.36 14.22
CA ALA A 107 9.47 -2.10 13.29
C ALA A 107 9.23 -0.82 12.46
N VAL A 108 8.02 -0.63 11.94
CA VAL A 108 7.65 0.56 11.16
C VAL A 108 7.63 1.80 12.05
N GLU A 109 7.07 1.71 13.26
CA GLU A 109 7.07 2.81 14.23
C GLU A 109 8.50 3.22 14.61
N GLN A 110 9.38 2.26 14.84
CA GLN A 110 10.79 2.52 15.14
C GLN A 110 11.49 3.22 13.97
N LEU A 111 11.25 2.75 12.75
CA LEU A 111 11.79 3.38 11.55
C LEU A 111 11.26 4.81 11.37
N ALA A 112 9.96 5.02 11.56
CA ALA A 112 9.34 6.34 11.49
C ALA A 112 9.91 7.29 12.55
N SER A 113 10.12 6.80 13.78
CA SER A 113 10.70 7.59 14.86
C SER A 113 12.12 8.05 14.51
N ARG A 114 12.93 7.18 13.90
CA ARG A 114 14.30 7.52 13.49
C ARG A 114 14.35 8.53 12.36
N GLN A 115 13.39 8.46 11.44
CA GLN A 115 13.31 9.37 10.30
C GLN A 115 12.55 10.66 10.59
N GLY A 116 11.83 10.69 11.71
CA GLY A 116 10.95 11.79 12.07
C GLY A 116 9.72 11.92 11.17
N ASP A 117 9.41 10.89 10.37
CA ASP A 117 8.35 10.95 9.38
C ASP A 117 7.84 9.55 9.01
N LEU A 118 6.56 9.31 9.25
CA LEU A 118 5.90 8.04 8.89
C LEU A 118 5.84 7.83 7.37
N HIS A 119 5.62 8.89 6.60
CA HIS A 119 5.56 8.82 5.14
C HIS A 119 6.89 8.32 4.55
N ARG A 120 8.02 8.86 5.03
CA ARG A 120 9.36 8.40 4.65
C ARG A 120 9.59 6.93 5.04
N ALA A 121 9.17 6.54 6.23
CA ALA A 121 9.30 5.16 6.68
C ALA A 121 8.51 4.23 5.76
N HIS A 122 7.29 4.59 5.38
CA HIS A 122 6.50 3.82 4.41
C HIS A 122 7.21 3.66 3.07
N HIS A 123 7.86 4.71 2.57
CA HIS A 123 8.59 4.62 1.29
C HIS A 123 9.75 3.63 1.37
N GLU A 124 10.46 3.57 2.49
CA GLU A 124 11.51 2.55 2.67
C GLU A 124 10.91 1.14 2.78
N VAL A 125 9.83 0.97 3.50
CA VAL A 125 9.13 -0.31 3.62
C VAL A 125 8.58 -0.76 2.27
N MET A 126 8.09 0.16 1.43
CA MET A 126 7.64 -0.14 0.07
C MET A 126 8.72 -0.76 -0.79
N ALA A 127 9.98 -0.33 -0.65
CA ALA A 127 11.08 -0.92 -1.40
C ALA A 127 11.24 -2.40 -1.05
N PHE A 128 11.15 -2.75 0.22
CA PHE A 128 11.20 -4.15 0.66
C PHE A 128 9.96 -4.93 0.21
N LEU A 129 8.78 -4.34 0.34
CA LEU A 129 7.52 -4.96 -0.10
C LEU A 129 7.55 -5.26 -1.60
N GLY A 130 7.94 -4.29 -2.41
CA GLY A 130 8.07 -4.45 -3.85
C GLY A 130 9.07 -5.54 -4.24
N GLN A 131 10.23 -5.60 -3.57
CA GLN A 131 11.23 -6.62 -3.81
C GLN A 131 10.70 -8.02 -3.47
N MET A 132 10.06 -8.17 -2.32
CA MET A 132 9.50 -9.46 -1.90
C MET A 132 8.38 -9.94 -2.81
N LEU A 133 7.57 -9.00 -3.32
CA LEU A 133 6.53 -9.30 -4.30
C LEU A 133 7.12 -9.78 -5.63
N ALA A 134 8.12 -9.09 -6.13
CA ALA A 134 8.82 -9.45 -7.36
C ALA A 134 9.48 -10.83 -7.22
N ASP A 135 10.11 -11.10 -6.09
CA ASP A 135 10.75 -12.39 -5.81
C ASP A 135 9.71 -13.53 -5.76
N ALA A 136 8.59 -13.32 -5.11
CA ALA A 136 7.50 -14.29 -5.06
C ALA A 136 6.94 -14.58 -6.46
N GLN A 137 6.75 -13.55 -7.25
CA GLN A 137 6.20 -13.66 -8.61
C GLN A 137 7.17 -14.38 -9.54
N SER A 138 8.46 -14.05 -9.51
CA SER A 138 9.46 -14.64 -10.39
C SER A 138 9.84 -16.07 -9.99
N SER A 139 9.85 -16.40 -8.70
CA SER A 139 10.22 -17.73 -8.20
C SER A 139 9.05 -18.70 -8.13
N GLY A 140 7.81 -18.21 -8.19
CA GLY A 140 6.61 -19.01 -7.94
C GLY A 140 6.45 -19.45 -6.48
N ARG A 141 7.28 -18.94 -5.58
CA ARG A 141 7.20 -19.21 -4.14
C ARG A 141 6.26 -18.23 -3.46
N PRO A 142 5.67 -18.63 -2.32
CA PRO A 142 4.85 -17.71 -1.53
C PRO A 142 5.65 -16.49 -1.07
N PHE A 143 4.95 -15.40 -0.82
CA PHE A 143 5.53 -14.20 -0.21
C PHE A 143 6.16 -14.56 1.14
N ASP A 144 7.44 -14.21 1.31
CA ASP A 144 8.19 -14.47 2.54
C ASP A 144 8.02 -13.33 3.54
N GLY A 145 7.01 -13.45 4.40
CA GLY A 145 6.71 -12.45 5.43
C GLY A 145 7.82 -12.29 6.47
N ASN A 146 8.56 -13.38 6.76
CA ASN A 146 9.68 -13.32 7.72
C ASN A 146 10.87 -12.55 7.13
N ALA A 147 11.22 -12.79 5.88
CA ALA A 147 12.28 -12.03 5.20
C ALA A 147 11.92 -10.55 5.06
N TYR A 148 10.67 -10.26 4.76
CA TYR A 148 10.15 -8.89 4.69
C TYR A 148 10.27 -8.17 6.04
N LEU A 149 9.78 -8.77 7.12
CA LEU A 149 9.89 -8.22 8.47
C LEU A 149 11.34 -8.02 8.89
N ASP A 150 12.19 -9.00 8.64
CA ASP A 150 13.62 -8.96 8.98
C ASP A 150 14.33 -7.79 8.27
N ALA A 151 14.01 -7.54 7.00
CA ALA A 151 14.56 -6.40 6.26
C ALA A 151 14.13 -5.06 6.89
N ILE A 152 12.88 -4.92 7.30
CA ILE A 152 12.38 -3.71 7.96
C ILE A 152 13.09 -3.52 9.32
N GLN A 153 13.19 -4.57 10.12
CA GLN A 153 13.84 -4.53 11.44
C GLN A 153 15.31 -4.15 11.33
N ARG A 154 16.02 -4.71 10.37
CA ARG A 154 17.44 -4.35 10.12
C ARG A 154 17.58 -2.89 9.75
N ARG A 155 16.69 -2.39 8.88
CA ARG A 155 16.73 -0.99 8.49
C ARG A 155 16.39 -0.05 9.65
N ALA A 156 15.45 -0.46 10.51
CA ALA A 156 15.04 0.32 11.67
C ALA A 156 16.13 0.40 12.76
N THR A 157 17.07 -0.55 12.79
CA THR A 157 18.13 -0.62 13.82
C THR A 157 19.52 -0.19 13.34
N ARG A 158 19.71 -0.01 12.03
CA ARG A 158 21.00 0.46 11.50
C ARG A 158 21.14 1.98 11.63
N ASP A 159 22.35 2.40 11.99
CA ASP A 159 22.74 3.81 11.98
C ASP A 159 22.95 4.34 10.56
#